data_9b4f1214eb90f3d59570d9d138e69777
#
_entry.id   9b4f1214eb90f3d59570d9d138e69777
#
_cell.length_a   1.000
_cell.length_b   1.000
_cell.length_c   1.000
_cell.angle_alpha   90.00
_cell.angle_beta   90.00
_cell.angle_gamma   90.00
#
_symmetry.space_group_name_H-M   'P 1'
#
loop_
_entity.id
_entity.type
_entity.pdbx_description
1 polymer ?
#
loop_
_entity_poly.entity_id
_entity_poly.type
_entity_poly.pdbx_seq_one_letter_code
_entity_poly.pdbx_strand_id
1 'polypeptide(L)'
;MMKIKYFLLFLCFVGCLSACKKGEIVEPYNPVPQFQADTTAIRSFVTLNAIPVQKFLTYGVYYQVIDPGVGTIDWKVSRKITVDYTGKLLNGTTFDSSKGTPVLFYLDNLIIGWRVAIPKIQKGGKIRFFVPSYYGYGNVATGPVPANSVLDFTVTLTDVQ
;
A
#
# COMPACT_ATOMS: atom_id res chain seq x y z
N MET A 1 -18.42 47.03 -76.06
CA MET A 1 -17.93 47.26 -74.71
C MET A 1 -18.42 46.12 -73.83
N MET A 2 -17.61 45.11 -73.60
CA MET A 2 -17.97 43.91 -72.88
C MET A 2 -16.93 43.67 -71.76
N LYS A 3 -17.37 43.76 -70.50
CA LYS A 3 -16.50 43.57 -69.34
C LYS A 3 -16.60 42.10 -68.92
N ILE A 4 -15.53 41.35 -69.10
CA ILE A 4 -15.39 39.98 -68.66
C ILE A 4 -15.00 39.99 -67.23
N LYS A 5 -15.91 39.44 -66.36
CA LYS A 5 -15.63 39.23 -64.96
C LYS A 5 -14.92 37.87 -64.78
N TYR A 6 -13.68 37.93 -64.41
CA TYR A 6 -12.95 36.70 -63.97
C TYR A 6 -13.46 36.29 -62.60
N PHE A 7 -14.10 35.14 -62.55
CA PHE A 7 -14.50 34.49 -61.31
C PHE A 7 -13.33 33.60 -60.86
N LEU A 8 -12.57 34.12 -59.91
CA LEU A 8 -11.47 33.38 -59.32
C LEU A 8 -12.02 32.38 -58.31
N LEU A 9 -12.00 31.10 -58.71
CA LEU A 9 -12.38 29.97 -57.83
C LEU A 9 -11.22 29.73 -56.86
N PHE A 10 -11.37 30.22 -55.63
CA PHE A 10 -10.39 29.98 -54.56
C PHE A 10 -10.69 28.60 -53.98
N LEU A 11 -9.92 27.59 -54.42
CA LEU A 11 -10.01 26.23 -53.87
C LEU A 11 -9.33 26.21 -52.50
N CYS A 12 -10.12 26.30 -51.40
CA CYS A 12 -9.64 26.10 -50.07
C CYS A 12 -9.24 24.64 -49.89
N PHE A 13 -7.95 24.39 -49.98
CA PHE A 13 -7.34 23.12 -49.59
C PHE A 13 -7.30 23.08 -48.07
N VAL A 14 -8.36 22.54 -47.43
CA VAL A 14 -8.38 22.24 -46.00
C VAL A 14 -7.49 21.04 -45.81
N GLY A 15 -6.22 21.31 -45.50
CA GLY A 15 -5.30 20.29 -45.04
C GLY A 15 -5.75 19.78 -43.67
N CYS A 16 -6.33 18.57 -43.61
CA CYS A 16 -6.49 17.83 -42.38
C CYS A 16 -5.10 17.49 -41.83
N LEU A 17 -4.60 18.38 -40.96
CA LEU A 17 -3.51 18.02 -40.07
C LEU A 17 -4.07 16.99 -39.09
N SER A 18 -3.96 15.73 -39.47
CA SER A 18 -4.10 14.60 -38.55
C SER A 18 -2.99 14.72 -37.54
N ALA A 19 -3.26 15.37 -36.39
CA ALA A 19 -2.40 15.37 -35.25
C ALA A 19 -2.39 13.92 -34.73
N CYS A 20 -1.43 13.12 -35.21
CA CYS A 20 -1.04 11.92 -34.50
C CYS A 20 -0.75 12.32 -33.05
N LYS A 21 -1.65 12.01 -32.13
CA LYS A 21 -1.33 12.01 -30.70
C LYS A 21 -0.14 11.07 -30.56
N LYS A 22 1.03 11.68 -30.36
CA LYS A 22 2.24 10.98 -29.93
C LYS A 22 1.80 10.13 -28.75
N GLY A 23 1.82 8.79 -28.87
CA GLY A 23 1.46 7.90 -27.79
C GLY A 23 2.23 8.35 -26.56
N GLU A 24 1.49 8.66 -25.51
CA GLU A 24 2.06 9.00 -24.21
C GLU A 24 2.88 7.78 -23.81
N ILE A 25 4.20 7.93 -23.77
CA ILE A 25 5.09 6.88 -23.26
C ILE A 25 4.74 6.79 -21.78
N VAL A 26 3.91 5.80 -21.42
CA VAL A 26 3.63 5.51 -20.01
C VAL A 26 4.93 4.95 -19.44
N GLU A 27 5.67 5.80 -18.74
CA GLU A 27 6.87 5.36 -18.02
C GLU A 27 6.50 4.21 -17.07
N PRO A 28 7.31 3.15 -17.01
CA PRO A 28 7.04 2.05 -16.12
C PRO A 28 7.01 2.55 -14.67
N TYR A 29 6.04 2.08 -13.89
CA TYR A 29 5.89 2.47 -12.48
C TYR A 29 7.21 2.24 -11.72
N ASN A 30 7.79 3.32 -11.20
CA ASN A 30 8.95 3.28 -10.32
C ASN A 30 8.48 3.40 -8.85
N PRO A 31 8.56 2.33 -8.05
CA PRO A 31 8.11 2.35 -6.67
C PRO A 31 9.05 3.10 -5.71
N VAL A 32 10.29 3.41 -6.12
CA VAL A 32 11.32 3.96 -5.22
C VAL A 32 10.94 5.31 -4.62
N PRO A 33 10.47 6.32 -5.38
CA PRO A 33 10.07 7.60 -4.79
C PRO A 33 8.92 7.45 -3.80
N GLN A 34 7.92 6.60 -4.12
CA GLN A 34 6.79 6.36 -3.24
C GLN A 34 7.22 5.65 -1.95
N PHE A 35 8.08 4.65 -2.05
CA PHE A 35 8.64 3.95 -0.89
C PHE A 35 9.42 4.90 0.04
N GLN A 36 10.17 5.85 -0.51
CA GLN A 36 10.86 6.89 0.28
C GLN A 36 9.87 7.82 0.97
N ALA A 37 8.82 8.26 0.27
CA ALA A 37 7.76 9.08 0.84
C ALA A 37 7.05 8.34 1.98
N ASP A 38 6.67 7.08 1.78
CA ASP A 38 6.00 6.24 2.77
C ASP A 38 6.84 6.05 4.03
N THR A 39 8.11 5.69 3.87
CA THR A 39 9.01 5.48 5.03
C THR A 39 9.30 6.79 5.78
N THR A 40 9.26 7.93 5.09
CA THR A 40 9.35 9.25 5.71
C THR A 40 8.07 9.57 6.48
N ALA A 41 6.90 9.33 5.88
CA ALA A 41 5.61 9.53 6.53
C ALA A 41 5.47 8.66 7.80
N ILE A 42 5.85 7.38 7.72
CA ILE A 42 5.85 6.49 8.89
C ILE A 42 6.75 7.05 10.00
N ARG A 43 7.99 7.43 9.67
CA ARG A 43 8.95 7.97 10.63
C ARG A 43 8.42 9.22 11.32
N SER A 44 7.87 10.15 10.54
CA SER A 44 7.25 11.36 11.10
C SER A 44 6.07 11.02 12.02
N PHE A 45 5.19 10.12 11.59
CA PHE A 45 4.04 9.69 12.37
C PHE A 45 4.43 9.06 13.71
N VAL A 46 5.37 8.11 13.70
CA VAL A 46 5.77 7.42 14.94
C VAL A 46 6.52 8.34 15.89
N THR A 47 7.31 9.30 15.37
CA THR A 47 8.00 10.31 16.17
C THR A 47 7.00 11.27 16.82
N LEU A 48 6.06 11.82 16.05
CA LEU A 48 5.05 12.76 16.54
C LEU A 48 4.13 12.13 17.61
N ASN A 49 3.87 10.83 17.49
CA ASN A 49 3.00 10.09 18.42
C ASN A 49 3.79 9.38 19.52
N ALA A 50 5.10 9.59 19.62
CA ALA A 50 5.99 8.95 20.60
C ALA A 50 5.86 7.42 20.66
N ILE A 51 5.69 6.76 19.48
CA ILE A 51 5.54 5.31 19.39
C ILE A 51 6.93 4.67 19.31
N PRO A 52 7.32 3.84 20.30
CA PRO A 52 8.62 3.15 20.29
C PRO A 52 8.61 2.03 19.26
N VAL A 53 9.28 2.21 18.13
CA VAL A 53 9.32 1.25 17.04
C VAL A 53 10.72 0.74 16.75
N GLN A 54 10.79 -0.50 16.29
CA GLN A 54 11.92 -1.09 15.58
C GLN A 54 11.64 -1.09 14.07
N LYS A 55 12.69 -1.25 13.24
CA LYS A 55 12.56 -1.22 11.79
C LYS A 55 13.15 -2.47 11.15
N PHE A 56 12.40 -3.09 10.23
CA PHE A 56 12.96 -4.05 9.28
C PHE A 56 13.65 -3.29 8.14
N LEU A 57 14.97 -3.31 8.10
CA LEU A 57 15.75 -2.53 7.15
C LEU A 57 15.41 -2.86 5.70
N THR A 58 15.24 -4.14 5.38
CA THR A 58 14.96 -4.62 4.01
C THR A 58 13.59 -4.16 3.50
N TYR A 59 12.57 -4.11 4.36
CA TYR A 59 11.19 -3.85 3.94
C TYR A 59 10.69 -2.45 4.32
N GLY A 60 11.46 -1.69 5.09
CA GLY A 60 10.99 -0.39 5.59
C GLY A 60 9.75 -0.47 6.50
N VAL A 61 9.37 -1.66 6.95
CA VAL A 61 8.29 -1.88 7.91
C VAL A 61 8.79 -1.48 9.29
N TYR A 62 8.00 -0.66 9.99
CA TYR A 62 8.25 -0.30 11.39
C TYR A 62 7.30 -1.08 12.27
N TYR A 63 7.76 -1.55 13.44
CA TYR A 63 6.92 -2.33 14.33
C TYR A 63 7.23 -2.07 15.81
N GLN A 64 6.22 -2.26 16.64
CA GLN A 64 6.29 -2.26 18.09
C GLN A 64 5.68 -3.58 18.58
N VAL A 65 6.47 -4.38 19.29
CA VAL A 65 5.94 -5.50 20.06
C VAL A 65 5.33 -4.92 21.35
N ILE A 66 4.00 -5.00 21.46
CA ILE A 66 3.26 -4.52 22.64
C ILE A 66 3.26 -5.61 23.70
N ASP A 67 3.04 -6.85 23.26
CA ASP A 67 3.13 -8.07 24.08
C ASP A 67 3.83 -9.14 23.25
N PRO A 68 4.90 -9.77 23.72
CA PRO A 68 5.58 -10.82 22.98
C PRO A 68 4.76 -12.11 22.88
N GLY A 69 3.79 -12.33 23.77
CA GLY A 69 3.08 -13.60 23.91
C GLY A 69 3.94 -14.68 24.59
N VAL A 70 3.44 -15.92 24.54
CA VAL A 70 4.07 -17.06 25.24
C VAL A 70 4.26 -18.25 24.29
N GLY A 71 5.27 -19.08 24.59
CA GLY A 71 5.61 -20.28 23.82
C GLY A 71 6.71 -20.06 22.80
N THR A 72 6.88 -21.05 21.92
CA THR A 72 7.87 -21.03 20.84
C THR A 72 7.21 -21.56 19.58
N ILE A 73 6.99 -20.68 18.61
CA ILE A 73 6.44 -21.03 17.30
C ILE A 73 7.60 -21.15 16.32
N ASP A 74 7.68 -22.27 15.60
CA ASP A 74 8.59 -22.39 14.47
C ASP A 74 7.98 -21.73 13.24
N TRP A 75 8.37 -20.50 12.95
CA TRP A 75 7.89 -19.69 11.84
C TRP A 75 8.52 -20.07 10.47
N LYS A 76 9.36 -21.12 10.42
CA LYS A 76 9.95 -21.61 9.14
C LYS A 76 8.97 -22.37 8.28
N VAL A 77 7.88 -22.83 8.84
CA VAL A 77 6.81 -23.54 8.12
C VAL A 77 5.63 -22.59 7.92
N SER A 78 4.90 -22.80 6.82
CA SER A 78 3.64 -22.06 6.57
C SER A 78 2.65 -22.32 7.71
N ARG A 79 1.99 -21.27 8.16
CA ARG A 79 1.10 -21.33 9.34
C ARG A 79 -0.26 -20.74 9.03
N LYS A 80 -1.26 -21.43 9.56
CA LYS A 80 -2.57 -20.82 9.76
C LYS A 80 -2.50 -20.03 11.07
N ILE A 81 -2.87 -18.78 11.02
CA ILE A 81 -2.92 -17.90 12.19
C ILE A 81 -4.35 -17.48 12.45
N THR A 82 -4.74 -17.43 13.71
CA THR A 82 -6.00 -16.84 14.13
C THR A 82 -5.68 -15.53 14.87
N VAL A 83 -6.26 -14.43 14.41
CA VAL A 83 -5.91 -13.09 14.87
C VAL A 83 -7.13 -12.22 15.10
N ASP A 84 -7.07 -11.36 16.12
CA ASP A 84 -7.89 -10.18 16.23
C ASP A 84 -7.06 -8.97 15.75
N TYR A 85 -7.64 -8.13 14.87
CA TYR A 85 -6.87 -7.07 14.25
C TYR A 85 -7.69 -5.82 13.92
N THR A 86 -6.99 -4.72 13.76
CA THR A 86 -7.50 -3.48 13.18
C THR A 86 -6.47 -2.91 12.23
N GLY A 87 -6.90 -2.59 11.01
CA GLY A 87 -6.12 -1.89 9.99
C GLY A 87 -6.60 -0.46 9.81
N LYS A 88 -5.68 0.51 9.89
CA LYS A 88 -5.94 1.94 9.75
C LYS A 88 -5.02 2.58 8.72
N LEU A 89 -5.48 3.67 8.12
CA LEU A 89 -4.62 4.63 7.44
C LEU A 89 -3.92 5.52 8.48
N LEU A 90 -2.82 6.20 8.12
CA LEU A 90 -2.12 7.11 9.04
C LEU A 90 -2.99 8.28 9.54
N ASN A 91 -4.05 8.64 8.81
CA ASN A 91 -5.03 9.63 9.25
C ASN A 91 -6.03 9.12 10.32
N GLY A 92 -5.87 7.86 10.75
CA GLY A 92 -6.72 7.20 11.74
C GLY A 92 -7.97 6.50 11.18
N THR A 93 -8.28 6.64 9.91
CA THR A 93 -9.43 5.97 9.29
C THR A 93 -9.25 4.45 9.31
N THR A 94 -10.16 3.73 9.94
CA THR A 94 -10.17 2.26 9.92
C THR A 94 -10.70 1.78 8.58
N PHE A 95 -9.90 0.98 7.87
CA PHE A 95 -10.29 0.40 6.60
C PHE A 95 -10.72 -1.07 6.73
N ASP A 96 -10.24 -1.77 7.77
CA ASP A 96 -10.58 -3.17 8.00
C ASP A 96 -10.38 -3.55 9.47
N SER A 97 -11.15 -4.54 9.97
CA SER A 97 -10.97 -5.09 11.31
C SER A 97 -11.74 -6.40 11.50
N SER A 98 -11.29 -7.24 12.41
CA SER A 98 -12.00 -8.43 12.90
C SER A 98 -13.19 -8.11 13.80
N LYS A 99 -13.33 -6.86 14.26
CA LYS A 99 -14.39 -6.39 15.18
C LYS A 99 -14.49 -7.22 16.46
N GLY A 100 -13.35 -7.70 16.97
CA GLY A 100 -13.29 -8.50 18.19
C GLY A 100 -13.63 -9.98 18.01
N THR A 101 -13.89 -10.43 16.78
CA THR A 101 -14.07 -11.85 16.45
C THR A 101 -12.85 -12.33 15.69
N PRO A 102 -11.96 -13.15 16.32
CA PRO A 102 -10.73 -13.58 15.67
C PRO A 102 -10.98 -14.30 14.33
N VAL A 103 -10.16 -13.98 13.33
CA VAL A 103 -10.25 -14.49 11.97
C VAL A 103 -9.06 -15.37 11.65
N LEU A 104 -9.29 -16.49 10.96
CA LEU A 104 -8.25 -17.40 10.52
C LEU A 104 -7.71 -17.00 9.15
N PHE A 105 -6.39 -16.88 9.04
CA PHE A 105 -5.67 -16.61 7.80
C PHE A 105 -4.53 -17.60 7.57
N TYR A 106 -4.15 -17.79 6.30
CA TYR A 106 -2.86 -18.35 5.93
C TYR A 106 -1.84 -17.22 5.83
N LEU A 107 -0.83 -17.22 6.68
CA LEU A 107 0.16 -16.13 6.76
C LEU A 107 0.84 -15.87 5.42
N ASP A 108 1.15 -16.92 4.66
CA ASP A 108 1.81 -16.82 3.37
C ASP A 108 0.97 -16.12 2.28
N ASN A 109 -0.35 -16.07 2.46
CA ASN A 109 -1.27 -15.41 1.53
C ASN A 109 -1.50 -13.94 1.88
N LEU A 110 -0.93 -13.45 2.99
CA LEU A 110 -1.07 -12.07 3.41
C LEU A 110 0.01 -11.17 2.78
N ILE A 111 -0.24 -9.88 2.82
CA ILE A 111 0.73 -8.87 2.37
C ILE A 111 2.07 -9.02 3.11
N ILE A 112 3.16 -8.62 2.46
CA ILE A 112 4.52 -8.80 3.01
C ILE A 112 4.67 -8.18 4.40
N GLY A 113 4.03 -7.03 4.65
CA GLY A 113 4.03 -6.40 5.97
C GLY A 113 3.64 -7.35 7.10
N TRP A 114 2.58 -8.14 6.92
CA TRP A 114 2.13 -9.15 7.89
C TRP A 114 3.11 -10.30 8.03
N ARG A 115 3.59 -10.82 6.89
CA ARG A 115 4.51 -11.97 6.84
C ARG A 115 5.82 -11.72 7.59
N VAL A 116 6.28 -10.47 7.66
CA VAL A 116 7.51 -10.11 8.38
C VAL A 116 7.26 -9.67 9.81
N ALA A 117 6.08 -9.10 10.11
CA ALA A 117 5.76 -8.58 11.44
C ALA A 117 5.26 -9.67 12.40
N ILE A 118 4.32 -10.52 11.97
CA ILE A 118 3.69 -11.54 12.83
C ILE A 118 4.72 -12.49 13.47
N PRO A 119 5.79 -12.93 12.77
CA PRO A 119 6.82 -13.78 13.38
C PRO A 119 7.62 -13.15 14.52
N LYS A 120 7.37 -11.90 14.88
CA LYS A 120 7.98 -11.22 16.03
C LYS A 120 7.26 -11.47 17.35
N ILE A 121 6.10 -12.12 17.29
CA ILE A 121 5.31 -12.45 18.48
C ILE A 121 5.00 -13.94 18.53
N GLN A 122 4.55 -14.37 19.71
CA GLN A 122 4.10 -15.74 19.98
C GLN A 122 2.58 -15.74 20.26
N LYS A 123 2.00 -16.90 20.54
CA LYS A 123 0.58 -17.03 20.88
C LYS A 123 0.22 -16.13 22.06
N GLY A 124 -0.88 -15.40 21.94
CA GLY A 124 -1.32 -14.37 22.89
C GLY A 124 -0.65 -13.02 22.70
N GLY A 125 0.40 -12.95 21.88
CA GLY A 125 1.15 -11.71 21.65
C GLY A 125 0.38 -10.66 20.88
N LYS A 126 0.81 -9.41 21.05
CA LYS A 126 0.24 -8.23 20.38
C LYS A 126 1.33 -7.37 19.76
N ILE A 127 1.12 -6.99 18.53
CA ILE A 127 2.06 -6.19 17.74
C ILE A 127 1.33 -5.08 17.00
N ARG A 128 1.95 -3.91 16.90
CA ARG A 128 1.55 -2.84 15.97
C ARG A 128 2.64 -2.66 14.93
N PHE A 129 2.27 -2.49 13.65
CA PHE A 129 3.25 -2.31 12.61
C PHE A 129 2.72 -1.45 11.47
N PHE A 130 3.65 -0.72 10.85
CA PHE A 130 3.40 0.23 9.78
C PHE A 130 4.04 -0.28 8.51
N VAL A 131 3.25 -0.39 7.46
CA VAL A 131 3.64 -1.01 6.19
C VAL A 131 3.67 0.04 5.09
N PRO A 132 4.82 0.30 4.45
CA PRO A 132 4.86 1.10 3.24
C PRO A 132 3.94 0.52 2.17
N SER A 133 3.32 1.36 1.35
CA SER A 133 2.34 0.93 0.33
C SER A 133 2.86 -0.18 -0.57
N TYR A 134 4.14 -0.14 -0.96
CA TYR A 134 4.78 -1.15 -1.80
C TYR A 134 4.71 -2.57 -1.24
N TYR A 135 4.74 -2.73 0.08
CA TYR A 135 4.62 -4.01 0.78
C TYR A 135 3.21 -4.25 1.36
N GLY A 136 2.29 -3.36 1.03
CA GLY A 136 0.86 -3.43 1.31
C GLY A 136 0.05 -3.68 0.03
N TYR A 137 -0.73 -2.68 -0.41
CA TYR A 137 -1.60 -2.77 -1.59
C TYR A 137 -1.05 -2.00 -2.82
N GLY A 138 0.12 -1.37 -2.71
CA GLY A 138 0.80 -0.72 -3.83
C GLY A 138 0.13 0.56 -4.32
N ASN A 139 0.25 0.79 -5.62
CA ASN A 139 -0.22 1.99 -6.32
C ASN A 139 -1.65 1.85 -6.88
N VAL A 140 -2.38 0.83 -6.45
CA VAL A 140 -3.78 0.59 -6.86
C VAL A 140 -4.68 0.70 -5.65
N ALA A 141 -5.78 1.45 -5.77
CA ALA A 141 -6.79 1.51 -4.72
C ALA A 141 -7.45 0.14 -4.54
N THR A 142 -7.58 -0.31 -3.28
CA THR A 142 -8.12 -1.63 -2.94
C THR A 142 -9.20 -1.47 -1.88
N GLY A 143 -10.45 -1.63 -2.28
CA GLY A 143 -11.60 -1.38 -1.40
C GLY A 143 -11.53 0.04 -0.81
N PRO A 144 -11.59 0.18 0.53
CA PRO A 144 -11.53 1.50 1.18
C PRO A 144 -10.10 2.08 1.30
N VAL A 145 -9.08 1.36 0.83
CA VAL A 145 -7.68 1.80 0.89
C VAL A 145 -7.29 2.53 -0.39
N PRO A 146 -6.98 3.83 -0.35
CA PRO A 146 -6.48 4.56 -1.51
C PRO A 146 -5.14 4.02 -2.03
N ALA A 147 -4.83 4.27 -3.30
CA ALA A 147 -3.51 3.99 -3.85
C ALA A 147 -2.40 4.66 -3.03
N ASN A 148 -1.24 4.04 -2.96
CA ASN A 148 -0.06 4.56 -2.29
C ASN A 148 -0.26 4.85 -0.79
N SER A 149 -1.12 4.08 -0.12
CA SER A 149 -1.42 4.27 1.29
C SER A 149 -0.46 3.48 2.18
N VAL A 150 0.11 4.16 3.17
CA VAL A 150 0.75 3.50 4.31
C VAL A 150 -0.33 2.88 5.20
N LEU A 151 -0.10 1.66 5.65
CA LEU A 151 -1.02 0.91 6.50
C LEU A 151 -0.49 0.79 7.92
N ASP A 152 -1.36 0.99 8.91
CA ASP A 152 -1.11 0.87 10.35
C ASP A 152 -1.97 -0.27 10.90
N PHE A 153 -1.36 -1.39 11.21
CA PHE A 153 -2.04 -2.55 11.79
C PHE A 153 -1.73 -2.71 13.26
N THR A 154 -2.75 -3.03 14.03
CA THR A 154 -2.61 -3.59 15.37
C THR A 154 -3.21 -4.98 15.38
N VAL A 155 -2.42 -5.99 15.76
CA VAL A 155 -2.78 -7.40 15.66
C VAL A 155 -2.50 -8.11 16.97
N THR A 156 -3.46 -8.92 17.44
CA THR A 156 -3.29 -9.88 18.53
C THR A 156 -3.36 -11.29 17.96
N LEU A 157 -2.30 -12.08 18.16
CA LEU A 157 -2.22 -13.47 17.70
C LEU A 157 -2.87 -14.38 18.73
N THR A 158 -4.09 -14.86 18.43
CA THR A 158 -4.85 -15.67 19.38
C THR A 158 -4.53 -17.17 19.25
N ASP A 159 -4.20 -17.66 18.05
CA ASP A 159 -3.81 -19.05 17.84
C ASP A 159 -2.93 -19.22 16.59
N VAL A 160 -2.19 -20.35 16.54
CA VAL A 160 -1.35 -20.79 15.40
C VAL A 160 -1.50 -22.29 15.21
N GLN A 161 -1.69 -22.72 13.95
CA GLN A 161 -1.83 -24.13 13.52
C GLN A 161 -0.85 -24.47 12.42
#